data_edbf20a0164405ec8d6f626804ffd4f5
#
_entry.id   edbf20a0164405ec8d6f626804ffd4f5
#
_cell.length_a   1.000
_cell.length_b   1.000
_cell.length_c   1.000
_cell.angle_alpha   90.00
_cell.angle_beta   90.00
_cell.angle_gamma   90.00
#
_symmetry.space_group_name_H-M   'P 1'
#
loop_
_entity.id
_entity.type
_entity.pdbx_description
1 polymer ?
#
loop_
_entity_poly.entity_id
_entity_poly.type
_entity_poly.pdbx_seq_one_letter_code
_entity_poly.pdbx_strand_id
1 'polypeptide(L)'
;MTHDEYEPAEDTFFIAEHVEKEKGTSALDVGSGSGYLTKLLSQNFSFVVGTDINFPVLKNQTYKTNNLICCNGADAISHEFDLIICNLPYLATLEILDIATDGGEEGFEIPKKIFDSIFDKIKFQGKFIFVTSSLSNYQKLIDYAQKLGLKSKIIAKKKLFFEELILVESIRM
;
A
#
# COMPACT_ATOMS: atom_id res chain seq x y z
N MET A 1 -18.97 6.36 -18.25
CA MET A 1 -18.28 6.94 -17.12
C MET A 1 -16.82 6.53 -17.27
N THR A 2 -15.94 7.46 -17.57
CA THR A 2 -14.49 7.24 -17.57
C THR A 2 -14.11 6.95 -16.13
N HIS A 3 -13.70 5.71 -15.82
CA HIS A 3 -13.05 5.41 -14.56
C HIS A 3 -11.71 6.14 -14.64
N ASP A 4 -11.62 7.28 -13.96
CA ASP A 4 -10.39 8.04 -13.86
C ASP A 4 -9.36 7.12 -13.21
N GLU A 5 -8.31 6.82 -13.96
CA GLU A 5 -7.13 6.10 -13.48
C GLU A 5 -6.49 6.95 -12.38
N TYR A 6 -6.27 6.38 -11.20
CA TYR A 6 -5.54 7.09 -10.16
C TYR A 6 -4.14 7.39 -10.67
N GLU A 7 -3.90 8.66 -10.98
CA GLU A 7 -2.56 9.12 -11.34
C GLU A 7 -1.70 9.29 -10.08
N PRO A 8 -0.38 9.04 -10.17
CA PRO A 8 0.52 9.27 -9.05
C PRO A 8 0.36 10.68 -8.49
N ALA A 9 0.08 10.79 -7.20
CA ALA A 9 -0.11 12.04 -6.48
C ALA A 9 0.95 12.20 -5.38
N GLU A 10 0.80 13.17 -4.52
CA GLU A 10 1.77 13.53 -3.48
C GLU A 10 2.09 12.37 -2.52
N ASP A 11 1.11 11.55 -2.18
CA ASP A 11 1.25 10.35 -1.36
C ASP A 11 2.06 9.25 -2.07
N THR A 12 1.81 9.03 -3.37
CA THR A 12 2.58 8.11 -4.20
C THR A 12 4.05 8.52 -4.30
N PHE A 13 4.33 9.82 -4.53
CA PHE A 13 5.69 10.30 -4.57
C PHE A 13 6.37 10.26 -3.20
N PHE A 14 5.61 10.51 -2.13
CA PHE A 14 6.14 10.44 -0.77
C PHE A 14 6.58 9.03 -0.39
N ILE A 15 5.81 7.99 -0.68
CA ILE A 15 6.25 6.61 -0.45
C ILE A 15 7.41 6.24 -1.37
N ALA A 16 7.39 6.67 -2.65
CA ALA A 16 8.44 6.40 -3.62
C ALA A 16 9.82 6.85 -3.15
N GLU A 17 9.95 8.09 -2.64
CA GLU A 17 11.19 8.67 -2.11
C GLU A 17 11.85 7.81 -1.01
N HIS A 18 11.04 7.03 -0.29
CA HIS A 18 11.52 6.21 0.83
C HIS A 18 11.79 4.76 0.42
N VAL A 19 11.03 4.22 -0.54
CA VAL A 19 11.19 2.82 -0.97
C VAL A 19 12.17 2.64 -2.11
N GLU A 20 12.57 3.70 -2.81
CA GLU A 20 13.54 3.64 -3.91
C GLU A 20 14.92 3.07 -3.52
N LYS A 21 15.26 3.13 -2.21
CA LYS A 21 16.53 2.61 -1.65
C LYS A 21 16.40 1.19 -1.08
N GLU A 22 15.17 0.70 -0.94
CA GLU A 22 14.92 -0.66 -0.47
C GLU A 22 15.40 -1.67 -1.52
N LYS A 23 15.93 -2.80 -1.06
CA LYS A 23 16.50 -3.85 -1.89
C LYS A 23 16.12 -5.21 -1.33
N GLY A 24 15.94 -6.17 -2.20
CA GLY A 24 15.64 -7.54 -1.80
C GLY A 24 15.43 -8.46 -2.99
N THR A 25 14.94 -9.64 -2.73
CA THR A 25 14.60 -10.61 -3.76
C THR A 25 13.19 -10.38 -4.31
N SER A 26 12.22 -10.12 -3.42
CA SER A 26 10.81 -10.02 -3.80
C SER A 26 10.09 -8.86 -3.12
N ALA A 27 9.23 -8.18 -3.88
CA ALA A 27 8.38 -7.10 -3.37
C ALA A 27 6.95 -7.22 -3.89
N LEU A 28 5.98 -6.75 -3.10
CA LEU A 28 4.57 -6.68 -3.42
C LEU A 28 4.08 -5.23 -3.31
N ASP A 29 3.42 -4.74 -4.35
CA ASP A 29 2.74 -3.46 -4.40
C ASP A 29 1.22 -3.69 -4.33
N VAL A 30 0.61 -3.40 -3.20
CA VAL A 30 -0.84 -3.60 -2.97
C VAL A 30 -1.61 -2.34 -3.31
N GLY A 31 -2.57 -2.45 -4.24
CA GLY A 31 -3.24 -1.30 -4.83
C GLY A 31 -2.33 -0.61 -5.84
N SER A 32 -1.76 -1.38 -6.78
CA SER A 32 -0.69 -0.91 -7.68
C SER A 32 -1.13 0.21 -8.66
N GLY A 33 -2.43 0.39 -8.86
CA GLY A 33 -3.01 1.47 -9.65
C GLY A 33 -2.33 1.65 -11.01
N SER A 34 -1.75 2.83 -11.22
CA SER A 34 -1.01 3.19 -12.45
C SER A 34 0.25 2.34 -12.72
N GLY A 35 0.72 1.55 -11.75
CA GLY A 35 1.94 0.75 -11.82
C GLY A 35 3.24 1.52 -11.52
N TYR A 36 3.15 2.78 -11.10
CA TYR A 36 4.32 3.63 -10.84
C TYR A 36 5.24 3.01 -9.77
N LEU A 37 4.69 2.66 -8.61
CA LEU A 37 5.47 2.08 -7.51
C LEU A 37 5.96 0.66 -7.85
N THR A 38 5.13 -0.17 -8.48
CA THR A 38 5.53 -1.50 -8.97
C THR A 38 6.74 -1.42 -9.88
N LYS A 39 6.75 -0.46 -10.83
CA LYS A 39 7.88 -0.24 -11.74
C LYS A 39 9.11 0.27 -11.02
N LEU A 40 8.96 1.17 -10.05
CA LEU A 40 10.06 1.66 -9.22
C LEU A 40 10.73 0.50 -8.46
N LEU A 41 9.96 -0.35 -7.80
CA LEU A 41 10.48 -1.52 -7.08
C LEU A 41 11.22 -2.50 -7.99
N SER A 42 10.81 -2.64 -9.26
CA SER A 42 11.47 -3.52 -10.23
C SER A 42 12.92 -3.14 -10.56
N GLN A 43 13.38 -1.98 -10.13
CA GLN A 43 14.77 -1.57 -10.27
C GLN A 43 15.69 -2.24 -9.24
N ASN A 44 15.16 -2.62 -8.07
CA ASN A 44 15.93 -3.08 -6.92
C ASN A 44 15.50 -4.46 -6.39
N PHE A 45 14.40 -5.03 -6.92
CA PHE A 45 13.90 -6.35 -6.56
C PHE A 45 13.83 -7.24 -7.81
N SER A 46 14.28 -8.48 -7.69
CA SER A 46 14.30 -9.43 -8.81
C SER A 46 12.91 -9.95 -9.19
N PHE A 47 11.99 -9.96 -8.24
CA PHE A 47 10.61 -10.40 -8.41
C PHE A 47 9.66 -9.40 -7.76
N VAL A 48 8.84 -8.74 -8.58
CA VAL A 48 7.85 -7.77 -8.11
C VAL A 48 6.47 -8.15 -8.62
N VAL A 49 5.48 -8.10 -7.73
CA VAL A 49 4.07 -8.32 -8.04
C VAL A 49 3.30 -7.06 -7.71
N GLY A 50 2.37 -6.67 -8.57
CA GLY A 50 1.37 -5.65 -8.31
C GLY A 50 -0.02 -6.29 -8.16
N THR A 51 -0.78 -5.90 -7.15
CA THR A 51 -2.18 -6.29 -7.01
C THR A 51 -3.09 -5.07 -7.05
N ASP A 52 -4.28 -5.23 -7.59
CA ASP A 52 -5.33 -4.21 -7.52
C ASP A 52 -6.69 -4.90 -7.62
N ILE A 53 -7.70 -4.35 -6.97
CA ILE A 53 -9.07 -4.86 -7.03
C ILE A 53 -9.75 -4.45 -8.35
N ASN A 54 -9.26 -3.39 -9.00
CA ASN A 54 -9.82 -2.82 -10.21
C ASN A 54 -9.13 -3.40 -11.47
N PHE A 55 -9.73 -4.41 -12.08
CA PHE A 55 -9.17 -5.02 -13.30
C PHE A 55 -8.97 -4.04 -14.47
N PRO A 56 -9.88 -3.14 -14.80
CA PRO A 56 -9.65 -2.09 -15.80
C PRO A 56 -8.39 -1.27 -15.56
N VAL A 57 -8.10 -0.89 -14.31
CA VAL A 57 -6.88 -0.16 -13.93
C VAL A 57 -5.63 -0.98 -14.23
N LEU A 58 -5.58 -2.23 -13.79
CA LEU A 58 -4.46 -3.14 -14.09
C LEU A 58 -4.22 -3.32 -15.58
N LYS A 59 -5.30 -3.50 -16.35
CA LYS A 59 -5.21 -3.68 -17.81
C LYS A 59 -4.64 -2.46 -18.51
N ASN A 60 -4.96 -1.27 -18.03
CA ASN A 60 -4.64 0.01 -18.67
C ASN A 60 -3.53 0.79 -17.96
N GLN A 61 -2.71 0.15 -17.13
CA GLN A 61 -1.66 0.82 -16.38
C GLN A 61 -0.82 1.76 -17.26
N THR A 62 -0.60 2.99 -16.80
CA THR A 62 0.28 3.97 -17.44
C THR A 62 1.73 3.51 -17.40
N TYR A 63 2.17 2.98 -16.25
CA TYR A 63 3.51 2.40 -16.06
C TYR A 63 3.44 0.89 -16.21
N LYS A 64 3.62 0.40 -17.44
CA LYS A 64 3.52 -1.03 -17.75
C LYS A 64 4.47 -1.86 -16.92
N THR A 65 3.90 -2.84 -16.22
CA THR A 65 4.61 -3.80 -15.38
C THR A 65 4.19 -5.23 -15.72
N ASN A 66 4.99 -6.20 -15.28
CA ASN A 66 4.67 -7.61 -15.37
C ASN A 66 4.11 -8.11 -14.02
N ASN A 67 3.66 -9.35 -13.95
CA ASN A 67 3.18 -9.99 -12.71
C ASN A 67 2.09 -9.18 -12.00
N LEU A 68 0.99 -8.95 -12.68
CA LEU A 68 -0.18 -8.26 -12.14
C LEU A 68 -1.28 -9.27 -11.79
N ILE A 69 -1.89 -9.10 -10.63
CA ILE A 69 -2.96 -9.97 -10.14
C ILE A 69 -4.15 -9.11 -9.70
N CYS A 70 -5.31 -9.39 -10.28
CA CYS A 70 -6.55 -8.74 -9.86
C CYS A 70 -7.13 -9.48 -8.65
N CYS A 71 -7.02 -8.87 -7.47
CA CYS A 71 -7.58 -9.39 -6.23
C CYS A 71 -7.78 -8.27 -5.19
N ASN A 72 -8.50 -8.58 -4.12
CA ASN A 72 -8.60 -7.68 -2.97
C ASN A 72 -7.35 -7.83 -2.09
N GLY A 73 -6.62 -6.73 -1.86
CA GLY A 73 -5.37 -6.78 -1.10
C GLY A 73 -4.38 -7.79 -1.68
N ALA A 74 -4.05 -8.81 -0.90
CA ALA A 74 -3.18 -9.93 -1.29
C ALA A 74 -3.89 -11.31 -1.21
N ASP A 75 -5.21 -11.36 -1.28
CA ASP A 75 -5.99 -12.59 -1.07
C ASP A 75 -5.62 -13.73 -2.04
N ALA A 76 -5.21 -13.41 -3.28
CA ALA A 76 -4.81 -14.39 -4.28
C ALA A 76 -3.30 -14.75 -4.22
N ILE A 77 -2.56 -14.24 -3.26
CA ILE A 77 -1.12 -14.44 -3.14
C ILE A 77 -0.83 -15.57 -2.14
N SER A 78 0.09 -16.47 -2.53
CA SER A 78 0.63 -17.52 -1.65
C SER A 78 2.13 -17.34 -1.34
N HIS A 79 2.80 -16.38 -2.00
CA HIS A 79 4.21 -16.09 -1.84
C HIS A 79 4.47 -15.11 -0.68
N GLU A 80 5.59 -15.28 0.03
CA GLU A 80 6.06 -14.33 1.04
C GLU A 80 7.10 -13.38 0.43
N PHE A 81 7.05 -12.10 0.83
CA PHE A 81 7.87 -11.02 0.27
C PHE A 81 8.83 -10.43 1.30
N ASP A 82 9.97 -9.94 0.82
CA ASP A 82 10.93 -9.17 1.63
C ASP A 82 10.37 -7.77 1.95
N LEU A 83 9.64 -7.19 0.99
CA LEU A 83 8.99 -5.90 1.12
C LEU A 83 7.55 -5.97 0.58
N ILE A 84 6.60 -5.47 1.34
CA ILE A 84 5.25 -5.14 0.89
C ILE A 84 5.07 -3.64 1.03
N ILE A 85 4.49 -3.00 0.04
CA ILE A 85 4.12 -1.58 0.11
C ILE A 85 2.64 -1.40 -0.19
N CYS A 86 2.05 -0.34 0.34
CA CYS A 86 0.68 0.06 0.04
C CYS A 86 0.49 1.58 0.23
N ASN A 87 -0.04 2.24 -0.78
CA ASN A 87 -0.68 3.53 -0.61
C ASN A 87 -2.12 3.25 -0.16
N LEU A 88 -2.36 3.33 1.16
CA LEU A 88 -3.64 2.90 1.73
C LEU A 88 -4.78 3.85 1.32
N PRO A 89 -5.99 3.34 1.03
CA PRO A 89 -7.18 4.17 1.00
C PRO A 89 -7.51 4.61 2.45
N TYR A 90 -7.25 5.86 2.79
CA TYR A 90 -7.27 6.34 4.17
C TYR A 90 -8.36 7.39 4.48
N LEU A 91 -9.09 7.90 3.49
CA LEU A 91 -10.12 8.90 3.75
C LEU A 91 -11.26 8.30 4.58
N ALA A 92 -11.59 8.98 5.67
CA ALA A 92 -12.70 8.58 6.52
C ALA A 92 -14.04 8.90 5.81
N THR A 93 -14.82 7.87 5.48
CA THR A 93 -16.09 7.98 4.77
C THR A 93 -17.14 7.07 5.40
N LEU A 94 -18.42 7.52 5.40
CA LEU A 94 -19.53 6.68 5.86
C LEU A 94 -19.97 5.68 4.79
N GLU A 95 -19.76 6.01 3.51
CA GLU A 95 -20.05 5.16 2.37
C GLU A 95 -18.80 5.11 1.49
N ILE A 96 -18.48 3.94 0.98
CA ILE A 96 -17.35 3.74 0.05
C ILE A 96 -17.85 4.06 -1.35
N LEU A 97 -17.53 5.26 -1.83
CA LEU A 97 -17.85 5.72 -3.18
C LEU A 97 -16.67 5.59 -4.12
N ASP A 98 -15.46 5.79 -3.60
CA ASP A 98 -14.21 5.62 -4.33
C ASP A 98 -13.29 4.62 -3.62
N ILE A 99 -13.11 3.45 -4.23
CA ILE A 99 -12.28 2.36 -3.67
C ILE A 99 -10.80 2.76 -3.55
N ALA A 100 -10.35 3.71 -4.36
CA ALA A 100 -8.95 4.14 -4.35
C ALA A 100 -8.60 5.04 -3.14
N THR A 101 -9.58 5.74 -2.59
CA THR A 101 -9.35 6.74 -1.54
C THR A 101 -10.09 6.47 -0.24
N ASP A 102 -11.27 5.85 -0.31
CA ASP A 102 -12.17 5.69 0.81
C ASP A 102 -11.75 4.54 1.73
N GLY A 103 -11.37 4.86 2.96
CA GLY A 103 -10.92 3.91 3.98
C GLY A 103 -12.04 3.34 4.85
N GLY A 104 -13.29 3.80 4.64
CA GLY A 104 -14.43 3.46 5.49
C GLY A 104 -14.46 4.26 6.79
N GLU A 105 -15.21 3.76 7.79
CA GLU A 105 -15.35 4.44 9.08
C GLU A 105 -13.98 4.72 9.70
N GLU A 106 -13.74 5.96 10.11
CA GLU A 106 -12.45 6.46 10.63
C GLU A 106 -11.25 6.24 9.69
N GLY A 107 -11.43 5.91 8.41
CA GLY A 107 -10.33 5.54 7.51
C GLY A 107 -9.62 4.25 7.92
N PHE A 108 -10.31 3.34 8.61
CA PHE A 108 -9.70 2.15 9.23
C PHE A 108 -10.17 0.83 8.63
N GLU A 109 -11.42 0.72 8.15
CA GLU A 109 -11.99 -0.57 7.78
C GLU A 109 -11.31 -1.23 6.57
N ILE A 110 -11.07 -0.47 5.51
CA ILE A 110 -10.41 -0.99 4.31
C ILE A 110 -8.93 -1.26 4.58
N PRO A 111 -8.15 -0.32 5.17
CA PRO A 111 -6.78 -0.62 5.61
C PRO A 111 -6.68 -1.88 6.48
N LYS A 112 -7.59 -2.08 7.44
CA LYS A 112 -7.61 -3.30 8.26
C LYS A 112 -7.71 -4.57 7.41
N LYS A 113 -8.61 -4.63 6.42
CA LYS A 113 -8.73 -5.79 5.53
C LYS A 113 -7.45 -6.03 4.73
N ILE A 114 -6.79 -4.96 4.28
CA ILE A 114 -5.49 -5.06 3.62
C ILE A 114 -4.45 -5.68 4.55
N PHE A 115 -4.34 -5.19 5.80
CA PHE A 115 -3.42 -5.77 6.80
C PHE A 115 -3.68 -7.26 7.04
N ASP A 116 -4.95 -7.66 7.16
CA ASP A 116 -5.33 -9.07 7.35
C ASP A 116 -4.88 -9.94 6.16
N SER A 117 -4.96 -9.41 4.92
CA SER A 117 -4.60 -10.14 3.70
C SER A 117 -3.08 -10.27 3.48
N ILE A 118 -2.29 -9.33 4.01
CA ILE A 118 -0.84 -9.28 3.76
C ILE A 118 0.01 -9.87 4.89
N PHE A 119 -0.52 -9.99 6.10
CA PHE A 119 0.28 -10.32 7.29
C PHE A 119 1.09 -11.60 7.12
N ASP A 120 0.48 -12.67 6.63
CA ASP A 120 1.14 -13.96 6.38
C ASP A 120 2.01 -13.98 5.12
N LYS A 121 1.97 -12.90 4.32
CA LYS A 121 2.79 -12.72 3.11
C LYS A 121 4.07 -11.91 3.37
N ILE A 122 4.26 -11.39 4.56
CA ILE A 122 5.51 -10.73 4.96
C ILE A 122 6.46 -11.81 5.47
N LYS A 123 7.67 -11.93 4.90
CA LYS A 123 8.71 -12.82 5.42
C LYS A 123 9.08 -12.48 6.87
N PHE A 124 9.64 -13.43 7.61
CA PHE A 124 10.30 -13.12 8.88
C PHE A 124 11.40 -12.07 8.65
N GLN A 125 11.39 -10.99 9.43
CA GLN A 125 12.17 -9.75 9.24
C GLN A 125 11.87 -8.97 7.95
N GLY A 126 10.88 -9.38 7.19
CA GLY A 126 10.36 -8.61 6.06
C GLY A 126 9.61 -7.37 6.53
N LYS A 127 9.44 -6.43 5.62
CA LYS A 127 8.86 -5.11 5.87
C LYS A 127 7.51 -4.94 5.20
N PHE A 128 6.62 -4.25 5.88
CA PHE A 128 5.45 -3.61 5.28
C PHE A 128 5.57 -2.09 5.46
N ILE A 129 5.64 -1.35 4.36
CA ILE A 129 5.70 0.11 4.36
C ILE A 129 4.40 0.64 3.76
N PHE A 130 3.71 1.50 4.49
CA PHE A 130 2.46 2.08 4.03
C PHE A 130 2.38 3.57 4.31
N VAL A 131 1.68 4.29 3.44
CA VAL A 131 1.32 5.68 3.66
C VAL A 131 -0.13 5.77 4.09
N THR A 132 -0.39 6.66 5.01
CA THR A 132 -1.70 7.05 5.52
C THR A 132 -1.69 8.56 5.81
N SER A 133 -2.75 9.09 6.38
CA SER A 133 -2.90 10.53 6.61
C SER A 133 -3.39 10.86 8.01
N SER A 134 -3.14 12.08 8.44
CA SER A 134 -3.74 12.68 9.65
C SER A 134 -5.27 12.81 9.56
N LEU A 135 -5.87 12.63 8.39
CA LEU A 135 -7.33 12.59 8.19
C LEU A 135 -7.96 11.25 8.58
N SER A 136 -7.13 10.23 8.82
CA SER A 136 -7.55 8.92 9.32
C SER A 136 -7.09 8.70 10.75
N ASN A 137 -7.64 7.68 11.41
CA ASN A 137 -7.14 7.22 12.72
C ASN A 137 -5.89 6.33 12.53
N TYR A 138 -4.78 6.93 12.06
CA TYR A 138 -3.54 6.21 11.79
C TYR A 138 -2.94 5.53 13.02
N GLN A 139 -3.17 6.05 14.23
CA GLN A 139 -2.71 5.41 15.46
C GLN A 139 -3.39 4.06 15.66
N LYS A 140 -4.69 3.98 15.38
CA LYS A 140 -5.45 2.72 15.42
C LYS A 140 -4.89 1.68 14.43
N LEU A 141 -4.40 2.12 13.26
CA LEU A 141 -3.73 1.24 12.29
C LEU A 141 -2.39 0.71 12.84
N ILE A 142 -1.58 1.57 13.44
CA ILE A 142 -0.31 1.18 14.07
C ILE A 142 -0.56 0.19 15.21
N ASP A 143 -1.53 0.46 16.08
CA ASP A 143 -1.90 -0.43 17.18
C ASP A 143 -2.39 -1.78 16.66
N TYR A 144 -3.14 -1.78 15.54
CA TYR A 144 -3.59 -3.01 14.89
C TYR A 144 -2.43 -3.82 14.31
N ALA A 145 -1.50 -3.18 13.61
CA ALA A 145 -0.29 -3.84 13.12
C ALA A 145 0.50 -4.51 14.26
N GLN A 146 0.63 -3.82 15.40
CA GLN A 146 1.29 -4.38 16.59
C GLN A 146 0.54 -5.58 17.16
N LYS A 147 -0.80 -5.57 17.18
CA LYS A 147 -1.61 -6.72 17.60
C LYS A 147 -1.44 -7.94 16.68
N LEU A 148 -1.16 -7.72 15.40
CA LEU A 148 -0.80 -8.78 14.45
C LEU A 148 0.62 -9.33 14.66
N GLY A 149 1.46 -8.70 15.50
CA GLY A 149 2.85 -9.11 15.73
C GLY A 149 3.87 -8.36 14.88
N LEU A 150 3.49 -7.25 14.28
CA LEU A 150 4.41 -6.37 13.55
C LEU A 150 4.99 -5.32 14.50
N LYS A 151 6.30 -5.06 14.39
CA LYS A 151 6.95 -3.95 15.07
C LYS A 151 6.88 -2.71 14.18
N SER A 152 6.02 -1.76 14.54
CA SER A 152 5.68 -0.60 13.71
C SER A 152 6.28 0.68 14.26
N LYS A 153 6.74 1.57 13.37
CA LYS A 153 7.23 2.92 13.67
C LYS A 153 6.89 3.88 12.53
N ILE A 154 6.63 5.13 12.85
CA ILE A 154 6.56 6.21 11.87
C ILE A 154 8.00 6.54 11.44
N ILE A 155 8.28 6.47 10.13
CA ILE A 155 9.61 6.73 9.56
C ILE A 155 9.71 8.09 8.88
N ALA A 156 8.58 8.66 8.43
CA ALA A 156 8.54 9.99 7.85
C ALA A 156 7.15 10.62 7.96
N LYS A 157 7.11 11.95 7.84
CA LYS A 157 5.90 12.75 7.77
C LYS A 157 6.08 13.87 6.75
N LYS A 158 5.05 14.16 5.97
CA LYS A 158 5.04 15.25 4.99
C LYS A 158 3.78 16.10 5.17
N LYS A 159 3.97 17.37 5.51
CA LYS A 159 2.86 18.29 5.69
C LYS A 159 2.37 18.79 4.32
N LEU A 160 1.09 18.61 4.06
CA LEU A 160 0.36 19.18 2.93
C LEU A 160 -0.53 20.32 3.43
N PHE A 161 -1.31 20.92 2.53
CA PHE A 161 -2.13 22.09 2.89
C PHE A 161 -3.26 21.74 3.88
N PHE A 162 -3.93 20.60 3.69
CA PHE A 162 -5.07 20.17 4.52
C PHE A 162 -4.79 18.94 5.38
N GLU A 163 -3.66 18.26 5.21
CA GLU A 163 -3.33 17.01 5.88
C GLU A 163 -1.83 16.86 6.12
N GLU A 164 -1.47 15.90 6.93
CA GLU A 164 -0.10 15.41 7.07
C GLU A 164 -0.06 13.95 6.63
N LEU A 165 0.71 13.65 5.58
CA LEU A 165 0.99 12.28 5.19
C LEU A 165 1.93 11.62 6.21
N ILE A 166 1.65 10.37 6.54
CA ILE A 166 2.36 9.61 7.56
C ILE A 166 2.84 8.31 6.93
N LEU A 167 4.15 8.11 6.89
CA LEU A 167 4.76 6.89 6.40
C LEU A 167 5.16 6.00 7.56
N VAL A 168 4.67 4.77 7.55
CA VAL A 168 4.90 3.79 8.61
C VAL A 168 5.65 2.59 8.05
N GLU A 169 6.70 2.17 8.75
CA GLU A 169 7.39 0.89 8.54
C GLU A 169 6.98 -0.09 9.63
N SER A 170 6.57 -1.28 9.23
CA SER A 170 6.19 -2.40 10.10
C SER A 170 7.03 -3.61 9.74
N ILE A 171 7.70 -4.23 10.70
CA ILE A 171 8.59 -5.38 10.51
C ILE A 171 7.98 -6.61 11.18
N ARG A 172 7.92 -7.75 10.47
CA ARG A 172 7.51 -9.03 11.03
C ARG A 172 8.63 -9.61 11.89
N MET A 173 8.33 -9.78 13.19
CA MET A 173 9.29 -10.28 14.19
C MET A 173 9.21 -11.80 14.34
#